data_3e957d30ecbe2823e6d997b2439efc99
#
_entry.id   3e957d30ecbe2823e6d997b2439efc99
#
_cell.length_a   1.000
_cell.length_b   1.000
_cell.length_c   1.000
_cell.angle_alpha   90.00
_cell.angle_beta   90.00
_cell.angle_gamma   90.00
#
_symmetry.space_group_name_H-M   'P 1'
#
loop_
_entity.id
_entity.type
_entity.pdbx_description
1 polymer ?
#
loop_
_entity_poly.entity_id
_entity_poly.type
_entity_poly.pdbx_seq_one_letter_code
_entity_poly.pdbx_strand_id
1 'polypeptide(L)'
;MAAPPKSVVITGASSGIGAACALHLDKLGLRVFAGVRRQVDAEALKSKASSRLVAIALDVADTLSVSTAASAVAGAVGDAGLDGLVNNAGVVVTGPVEFLPLPELRRQLEINVVGQVAVTQAFLPLIRAARGRIVNMGSIAGRLATPFSSAYGASKFALEALTDALRLELAPWGISVSIIEPGAVATPIWEKGMKNGAAMLAAAPPEALVLYAEALEAFKKTSEHSAKNAADPMDVARAVEHALTAAKPKTRYVVGRRARIGAAMALLVPDRMRDTMVAKAMRLPKDAPSTPPKAGEGAWG
;
A
#
# COMPACT_ATOMS: atom_id res chain seq x y z
N MET A 1 -12.74 1.84 37.53
CA MET A 1 -12.78 0.96 36.35
C MET A 1 -11.54 1.23 35.51
N ALA A 2 -10.87 0.20 34.94
CA ALA A 2 -9.75 0.39 34.06
C ALA A 2 -10.23 1.13 32.78
N ALA A 3 -9.38 2.00 32.21
CA ALA A 3 -9.68 2.65 30.94
C ALA A 3 -9.92 1.57 29.86
N PRO A 4 -10.88 1.78 28.94
CA PRO A 4 -11.11 0.83 27.85
C PRO A 4 -9.84 0.69 27.00
N PRO A 5 -9.57 -0.49 26.43
CA PRO A 5 -8.41 -0.69 25.59
C PRO A 5 -8.50 0.22 24.35
N LYS A 6 -7.36 0.79 23.95
CA LYS A 6 -7.26 1.56 22.72
C LYS A 6 -7.75 0.74 21.53
N SER A 7 -8.49 1.38 20.64
CA SER A 7 -9.11 0.75 19.49
C SER A 7 -8.47 1.19 18.16
N VAL A 8 -8.33 0.27 17.21
CA VAL A 8 -7.74 0.54 15.91
C VAL A 8 -8.47 -0.20 14.79
N VAL A 9 -8.69 0.47 13.66
CA VAL A 9 -9.15 -0.14 12.41
C VAL A 9 -7.95 -0.35 11.49
N ILE A 10 -7.87 -1.52 10.86
CA ILE A 10 -6.82 -1.85 9.86
C ILE A 10 -7.49 -2.35 8.61
N THR A 11 -7.32 -1.66 7.48
CA THR A 11 -7.84 -2.11 6.19
C THR A 11 -6.91 -3.14 5.53
N GLY A 12 -7.48 -4.11 4.79
CA GLY A 12 -6.70 -5.14 4.09
C GLY A 12 -5.93 -6.08 5.03
N ALA A 13 -6.55 -6.46 6.14
CA ALA A 13 -5.93 -7.27 7.19
C ALA A 13 -5.90 -8.77 6.89
N SER A 14 -6.32 -9.23 5.71
CA SER A 14 -6.39 -10.66 5.37
C SER A 14 -5.04 -11.35 5.20
N SER A 15 -3.97 -10.61 4.90
CA SER A 15 -2.63 -11.19 4.65
C SER A 15 -1.52 -10.14 4.76
N GLY A 16 -0.27 -10.59 4.68
CA GLY A 16 0.91 -9.72 4.57
C GLY A 16 1.02 -8.71 5.73
N ILE A 17 1.30 -7.45 5.40
CA ILE A 17 1.50 -6.38 6.38
C ILE A 17 0.25 -6.17 7.24
N GLY A 18 -0.93 -6.15 6.63
CA GLY A 18 -2.18 -5.91 7.37
C GLY A 18 -2.46 -6.97 8.43
N ALA A 19 -2.26 -8.25 8.10
CA ALA A 19 -2.41 -9.34 9.06
C ALA A 19 -1.33 -9.27 10.17
N ALA A 20 -0.08 -8.97 9.81
CA ALA A 20 1.00 -8.81 10.78
C ALA A 20 0.70 -7.67 11.76
N CYS A 21 0.22 -6.51 11.27
CA CYS A 21 -0.19 -5.38 12.10
C CYS A 21 -1.35 -5.78 13.03
N ALA A 22 -2.39 -6.44 12.48
CA ALA A 22 -3.56 -6.81 13.25
C ALA A 22 -3.21 -7.75 14.42
N LEU A 23 -2.44 -8.81 14.14
CA LEU A 23 -2.02 -9.76 15.17
C LEU A 23 -1.03 -9.15 16.16
N HIS A 24 -0.15 -8.27 15.71
CA HIS A 24 0.80 -7.60 16.58
C HIS A 24 0.11 -6.65 17.57
N LEU A 25 -0.80 -5.80 17.07
CA LEU A 25 -1.53 -4.84 17.91
C LEU A 25 -2.52 -5.54 18.86
N ASP A 26 -3.13 -6.66 18.45
CA ASP A 26 -3.93 -7.51 19.34
C ASP A 26 -3.10 -8.08 20.50
N LYS A 27 -1.89 -8.59 20.23
CA LYS A 27 -0.95 -9.07 21.26
C LYS A 27 -0.56 -7.98 22.25
N LEU A 28 -0.49 -6.73 21.82
CA LEU A 28 -0.23 -5.57 22.67
C LEU A 28 -1.45 -5.11 23.48
N GLY A 29 -2.58 -5.80 23.35
CA GLY A 29 -3.78 -5.51 24.14
C GLY A 29 -4.74 -4.48 23.52
N LEU A 30 -4.52 -4.03 22.27
CA LEU A 30 -5.43 -3.16 21.57
C LEU A 30 -6.67 -3.93 21.11
N ARG A 31 -7.80 -3.25 21.04
CA ARG A 31 -9.00 -3.72 20.35
C ARG A 31 -8.82 -3.48 18.83
N VAL A 32 -8.70 -4.53 18.05
CA VAL A 32 -8.40 -4.44 16.62
C VAL A 32 -9.64 -4.76 15.79
N PHE A 33 -10.08 -3.82 14.97
CA PHE A 33 -11.09 -4.03 13.93
C PHE A 33 -10.35 -4.32 12.62
N ALA A 34 -10.27 -5.60 12.27
CA ALA A 34 -9.52 -6.07 11.11
C ALA A 34 -10.43 -6.13 9.88
N GLY A 35 -10.26 -5.19 8.95
CA GLY A 35 -11.01 -5.11 7.70
C GLY A 35 -10.57 -6.18 6.71
N VAL A 36 -11.47 -7.08 6.36
CA VAL A 36 -11.27 -8.16 5.39
C VAL A 36 -12.45 -8.24 4.44
N ARG A 37 -12.25 -8.78 3.23
CA ARG A 37 -13.32 -8.89 2.21
C ARG A 37 -14.04 -10.24 2.22
N ARG A 38 -13.38 -11.31 2.64
CA ARG A 38 -13.91 -12.66 2.58
C ARG A 38 -14.03 -13.24 3.99
N GLN A 39 -15.12 -13.98 4.23
CA GLN A 39 -15.36 -14.63 5.51
C GLN A 39 -14.24 -15.62 5.89
N VAL A 40 -13.73 -16.39 4.91
CA VAL A 40 -12.64 -17.34 5.14
C VAL A 40 -11.36 -16.63 5.67
N ASP A 41 -11.08 -15.42 5.20
CA ASP A 41 -9.92 -14.65 5.69
C ASP A 41 -10.17 -14.14 7.12
N ALA A 42 -11.43 -13.81 7.46
CA ALA A 42 -11.83 -13.44 8.81
C ALA A 42 -11.61 -14.58 9.80
N GLU A 43 -12.03 -15.78 9.44
CA GLU A 43 -11.89 -16.99 10.28
C GLU A 43 -10.42 -17.35 10.47
N ALA A 44 -9.63 -17.33 9.38
CA ALA A 44 -8.20 -17.60 9.42
C ALA A 44 -7.41 -16.58 10.27
N LEU A 45 -7.86 -15.34 10.34
CA LEU A 45 -7.24 -14.32 11.17
C LEU A 45 -7.65 -14.48 12.63
N LYS A 46 -8.94 -14.68 12.90
CA LYS A 46 -9.49 -14.88 14.26
C LYS A 46 -8.89 -16.09 14.96
N SER A 47 -8.62 -17.18 14.24
CA SER A 47 -8.01 -18.39 14.82
C SER A 47 -6.60 -18.17 15.40
N LYS A 48 -5.95 -17.05 15.07
CA LYS A 48 -4.58 -16.69 15.50
C LYS A 48 -4.56 -15.53 16.51
N ALA A 49 -5.72 -14.96 16.82
CA ALA A 49 -5.86 -13.74 17.60
C ALA A 49 -6.62 -13.97 18.92
N SER A 50 -6.59 -12.98 19.80
CA SER A 50 -7.43 -12.97 21.00
C SER A 50 -8.86 -12.50 20.68
N SER A 51 -9.74 -12.54 21.69
CA SER A 51 -11.11 -12.01 21.56
C SER A 51 -11.20 -10.50 21.31
N ARG A 52 -10.10 -9.76 21.46
CA ARG A 52 -10.04 -8.32 21.17
C ARG A 52 -9.96 -8.02 19.67
N LEU A 53 -9.56 -9.00 18.84
CA LEU A 53 -9.58 -8.85 17.40
C LEU A 53 -10.95 -9.21 16.83
N VAL A 54 -11.59 -8.22 16.23
CA VAL A 54 -12.89 -8.33 15.57
C VAL A 54 -12.67 -8.17 14.06
N ALA A 55 -12.96 -9.21 13.28
CA ALA A 55 -12.95 -9.06 11.83
C ALA A 55 -14.24 -8.36 11.37
N ILE A 56 -14.09 -7.37 10.49
CA ILE A 56 -15.19 -6.62 9.89
C ILE A 56 -15.14 -6.74 8.36
N ALA A 57 -16.30 -6.86 7.73
CA ALA A 57 -16.39 -6.83 6.28
C ALA A 57 -16.06 -5.40 5.80
N LEU A 58 -14.98 -5.26 5.01
CA LEU A 58 -14.55 -3.96 4.53
C LEU A 58 -13.82 -4.09 3.18
N ASP A 59 -14.49 -3.65 2.12
CA ASP A 59 -13.88 -3.38 0.82
C ASP A 59 -13.75 -1.87 0.64
N VAL A 60 -12.52 -1.39 0.49
CA VAL A 60 -12.24 0.05 0.39
C VAL A 60 -12.74 0.68 -0.92
N ALA A 61 -12.98 -0.14 -1.95
CA ALA A 61 -13.53 0.30 -3.24
C ALA A 61 -15.08 0.31 -3.28
N ASP A 62 -15.73 -0.09 -2.19
CA ASP A 62 -17.18 -0.10 -2.07
C ASP A 62 -17.62 0.86 -0.95
N THR A 63 -18.25 1.97 -1.34
CA THR A 63 -18.69 3.02 -0.41
C THR A 63 -19.71 2.53 0.61
N LEU A 64 -20.59 1.58 0.22
CA LEU A 64 -21.56 0.98 1.13
C LEU A 64 -20.85 0.07 2.16
N SER A 65 -19.88 -0.72 1.72
CA SER A 65 -19.04 -1.51 2.62
C SER A 65 -18.31 -0.63 3.63
N VAL A 66 -17.72 0.49 3.17
CA VAL A 66 -17.00 1.45 4.02
C VAL A 66 -17.93 2.08 5.06
N SER A 67 -19.11 2.57 4.65
CA SER A 67 -20.07 3.22 5.56
C SER A 67 -20.66 2.22 6.58
N THR A 68 -20.95 1.00 6.15
CA THR A 68 -21.43 -0.08 7.03
C THR A 68 -20.37 -0.45 8.08
N ALA A 69 -19.12 -0.59 7.66
CA ALA A 69 -18.01 -0.87 8.57
C ALA A 69 -17.80 0.28 9.57
N ALA A 70 -17.87 1.54 9.14
CA ALA A 70 -17.75 2.69 10.02
C ALA A 70 -18.88 2.74 11.06
N SER A 71 -20.12 2.46 10.66
CA SER A 71 -21.27 2.39 11.57
C SER A 71 -21.13 1.27 12.59
N ALA A 72 -20.68 0.09 12.19
CA ALA A 72 -20.43 -1.04 13.08
C ALA A 72 -19.34 -0.72 14.12
N VAL A 73 -18.26 -0.07 13.71
CA VAL A 73 -17.19 0.36 14.62
C VAL A 73 -17.70 1.46 15.54
N ALA A 74 -18.47 2.43 15.05
CA ALA A 74 -19.06 3.50 15.88
C ALA A 74 -19.92 2.92 17.02
N GLY A 75 -20.80 1.96 16.72
CA GLY A 75 -21.59 1.26 17.72
C GLY A 75 -20.75 0.49 18.75
N ALA A 76 -19.56 0.02 18.34
CA ALA A 76 -18.68 -0.77 19.20
C ALA A 76 -17.75 0.08 20.10
N VAL A 77 -17.38 1.30 19.68
CA VAL A 77 -16.49 2.21 20.43
C VAL A 77 -17.25 3.29 21.20
N GLY A 78 -18.49 3.59 20.79
CA GLY A 78 -19.31 4.63 21.39
C GLY A 78 -18.62 6.00 21.42
N ASP A 79 -18.85 6.76 22.47
CA ASP A 79 -18.31 8.12 22.67
C ASP A 79 -16.78 8.16 22.85
N ALA A 80 -16.15 7.02 23.17
CA ALA A 80 -14.69 6.93 23.28
C ALA A 80 -13.99 7.20 21.96
N GLY A 81 -14.66 6.98 20.85
CA GLY A 81 -14.11 7.16 19.52
C GLY A 81 -13.06 6.09 19.12
N LEU A 82 -12.31 6.37 18.08
CA LEU A 82 -11.33 5.46 17.49
C LEU A 82 -9.90 6.03 17.64
N ASP A 83 -9.04 5.30 18.37
CA ASP A 83 -7.67 5.73 18.65
C ASP A 83 -6.74 5.63 17.43
N GLY A 84 -7.03 4.75 16.47
CA GLY A 84 -6.18 4.59 15.29
C GLY A 84 -6.88 4.08 14.05
N LEU A 85 -6.42 4.56 12.89
CA LEU A 85 -6.77 4.05 11.57
C LEU A 85 -5.49 3.70 10.81
N VAL A 86 -5.39 2.47 10.32
CA VAL A 86 -4.31 2.03 9.44
C VAL A 86 -4.87 1.76 8.05
N ASN A 87 -4.64 2.67 7.14
CA ASN A 87 -4.97 2.54 5.73
C ASN A 87 -3.92 1.67 5.04
N ASN A 88 -4.11 0.36 5.07
CA ASN A 88 -3.15 -0.61 4.54
C ASN A 88 -3.64 -1.31 3.27
N ALA A 89 -4.93 -1.39 3.02
CA ALA A 89 -5.46 -2.04 1.81
C ALA A 89 -4.80 -1.49 0.54
N GLY A 90 -4.42 -2.40 -0.36
CA GLY A 90 -3.79 -2.02 -1.62
C GLY A 90 -3.55 -3.19 -2.54
N VAL A 91 -3.34 -2.87 -3.80
CA VAL A 91 -2.98 -3.80 -4.87
C VAL A 91 -1.77 -3.28 -5.63
N VAL A 92 -1.17 -4.15 -6.43
CA VAL A 92 -0.06 -3.80 -7.34
C VAL A 92 -0.45 -4.22 -8.76
N VAL A 93 -0.40 -3.27 -9.68
CA VAL A 93 -0.51 -3.49 -11.13
C VAL A 93 0.86 -3.24 -11.73
N THR A 94 1.34 -4.20 -12.54
CA THR A 94 2.65 -4.15 -13.20
C THR A 94 2.49 -4.29 -14.71
N GLY A 95 3.34 -3.63 -15.47
CA GLY A 95 3.41 -3.71 -16.92
C GLY A 95 3.93 -2.42 -17.55
N PRO A 96 4.29 -2.46 -18.84
CA PRO A 96 4.65 -1.26 -19.59
C PRO A 96 3.48 -0.28 -19.64
N VAL A 97 3.73 1.01 -19.47
CA VAL A 97 2.67 2.05 -19.50
C VAL A 97 1.95 2.05 -20.85
N GLU A 98 2.70 1.86 -21.92
CA GLU A 98 2.18 1.85 -23.29
C GLU A 98 1.07 0.80 -23.50
N PHE A 99 1.17 -0.36 -22.85
CA PHE A 99 0.22 -1.47 -22.98
C PHE A 99 -0.60 -1.71 -21.71
N LEU A 100 -0.57 -0.76 -20.78
CA LEU A 100 -1.34 -0.88 -19.53
C LEU A 100 -2.82 -0.58 -19.80
N PRO A 101 -3.74 -1.53 -19.60
CA PRO A 101 -5.16 -1.28 -19.77
C PRO A 101 -5.65 -0.18 -18.81
N LEU A 102 -6.31 0.85 -19.33
CA LEU A 102 -6.83 1.95 -18.50
C LEU A 102 -7.76 1.50 -17.37
N PRO A 103 -8.60 0.45 -17.52
CA PRO A 103 -9.37 -0.10 -16.40
C PRO A 103 -8.47 -0.57 -15.23
N GLU A 104 -7.30 -1.16 -15.50
CA GLU A 104 -6.37 -1.60 -14.46
C GLU A 104 -5.68 -0.41 -13.77
N LEU A 105 -5.32 0.63 -14.52
CA LEU A 105 -4.84 1.89 -13.92
C LEU A 105 -5.92 2.51 -13.01
N ARG A 106 -7.17 2.59 -13.48
CA ARG A 106 -8.28 3.09 -12.66
C ARG A 106 -8.48 2.24 -11.41
N ARG A 107 -8.47 0.92 -11.54
CA ARG A 107 -8.58 -0.01 -10.39
C ARG A 107 -7.44 0.17 -9.38
N GLN A 108 -6.22 0.39 -9.86
CA GLN A 108 -5.07 0.67 -9.00
C GLN A 108 -5.28 1.94 -8.18
N LEU A 109 -5.72 3.02 -8.81
CA LEU A 109 -5.97 4.30 -8.16
C LEU A 109 -7.20 4.24 -7.26
N GLU A 110 -8.25 3.57 -7.69
CA GLU A 110 -9.48 3.39 -6.91
C GLU A 110 -9.19 2.72 -5.57
N ILE A 111 -8.46 1.62 -5.57
CA ILE A 111 -8.17 0.89 -4.32
C ILE A 111 -7.12 1.60 -3.48
N ASN A 112 -6.00 2.03 -4.10
CA ASN A 112 -4.84 2.52 -3.35
C ASN A 112 -4.95 4.00 -2.94
N VAL A 113 -5.81 4.77 -3.58
CA VAL A 113 -5.93 6.21 -3.35
C VAL A 113 -7.35 6.59 -2.93
N VAL A 114 -8.32 6.45 -3.83
CA VAL A 114 -9.71 6.88 -3.59
C VAL A 114 -10.31 6.13 -2.40
N GLY A 115 -10.16 4.82 -2.36
CA GLY A 115 -10.65 3.98 -1.27
C GLY A 115 -10.02 4.33 0.09
N GLN A 116 -8.73 4.69 0.13
CA GLN A 116 -8.12 5.12 1.39
C GLN A 116 -8.65 6.48 1.87
N VAL A 117 -8.95 7.39 0.94
CA VAL A 117 -9.61 8.66 1.26
C VAL A 117 -11.02 8.41 1.76
N ALA A 118 -11.81 7.56 1.08
CA ALA A 118 -13.17 7.21 1.49
C ALA A 118 -13.21 6.59 2.89
N VAL A 119 -12.31 5.66 3.18
CA VAL A 119 -12.17 5.09 4.54
C VAL A 119 -11.81 6.17 5.55
N THR A 120 -10.82 7.01 5.24
CA THR A 120 -10.42 8.09 6.14
C THR A 120 -11.61 9.01 6.46
N GLN A 121 -12.36 9.45 5.45
CA GLN A 121 -13.54 10.30 5.62
C GLN A 121 -14.60 9.64 6.50
N ALA A 122 -14.91 8.37 6.27
CA ALA A 122 -15.92 7.63 7.04
C ALA A 122 -15.54 7.46 8.51
N PHE A 123 -14.26 7.24 8.83
CA PHE A 123 -13.78 7.03 10.19
C PHE A 123 -13.34 8.33 10.90
N LEU A 124 -13.17 9.44 10.17
CA LEU A 124 -12.64 10.69 10.73
C LEU A 124 -13.45 11.27 11.90
N PRO A 125 -14.80 11.19 11.92
CA PRO A 125 -15.57 11.62 13.10
C PRO A 125 -15.16 10.88 14.38
N LEU A 126 -14.97 9.56 14.30
CA LEU A 126 -14.56 8.73 15.44
C LEU A 126 -13.11 9.02 15.86
N ILE A 127 -12.22 9.22 14.89
CA ILE A 127 -10.82 9.59 15.14
C ILE A 127 -10.74 10.97 15.80
N ARG A 128 -11.60 11.91 15.41
CA ARG A 128 -11.66 13.24 16.00
C ARG A 128 -12.15 13.19 17.45
N ALA A 129 -13.14 12.35 17.75
CA ALA A 129 -13.65 12.16 19.12
C ALA A 129 -12.55 11.66 20.07
N ALA A 130 -11.74 10.70 19.64
CA ALA A 130 -10.64 10.14 20.43
C ALA A 130 -9.34 10.97 20.38
N ARG A 131 -9.25 12.00 19.52
CA ARG A 131 -7.97 12.62 19.12
C ARG A 131 -6.95 11.57 18.68
N GLY A 132 -7.44 10.61 17.87
CA GLY A 132 -6.70 9.42 17.44
C GLY A 132 -5.61 9.72 16.43
N ARG A 133 -5.18 8.69 15.71
CA ARG A 133 -4.05 8.76 14.75
C ARG A 133 -4.39 8.07 13.45
N ILE A 134 -3.81 8.55 12.36
CA ILE A 134 -3.94 7.95 11.04
C ILE A 134 -2.56 7.49 10.57
N VAL A 135 -2.49 6.26 10.09
CA VAL A 135 -1.28 5.67 9.51
C VAL A 135 -1.60 5.21 8.11
N ASN A 136 -1.00 5.85 7.11
CA ASN A 136 -1.13 5.47 5.71
C ASN A 136 0.00 4.52 5.29
N MET A 137 -0.32 3.42 4.62
CA MET A 137 0.67 2.49 4.09
C MET A 137 1.15 2.98 2.72
N GLY A 138 2.22 3.77 2.73
CA GLY A 138 2.94 4.20 1.55
C GLY A 138 3.81 3.10 0.95
N SER A 139 4.91 3.49 0.38
CA SER A 139 5.99 2.65 -0.14
C SER A 139 7.17 3.53 -0.52
N ILE A 140 8.37 2.98 -0.60
CA ILE A 140 9.50 3.65 -1.27
C ILE A 140 9.17 4.00 -2.74
N ALA A 141 8.24 3.26 -3.37
CA ALA A 141 7.72 3.57 -4.69
C ALA A 141 6.90 4.88 -4.74
N GLY A 142 6.55 5.48 -3.61
CA GLY A 142 5.99 6.82 -3.52
C GLY A 142 7.03 7.94 -3.61
N ARG A 143 8.31 7.60 -3.61
CA ARG A 143 9.43 8.57 -3.75
C ARG A 143 10.33 8.26 -4.94
N LEU A 144 10.42 7.00 -5.33
CA LEU A 144 11.27 6.53 -6.41
C LEU A 144 10.42 5.71 -7.38
N ALA A 145 10.12 6.29 -8.53
CA ALA A 145 9.43 5.58 -9.61
C ALA A 145 10.36 4.53 -10.23
N THR A 146 9.81 3.38 -10.55
CA THR A 146 10.51 2.31 -11.25
C THR A 146 9.73 1.86 -12.48
N PRO A 147 10.41 1.53 -13.60
CA PRO A 147 9.76 0.98 -14.79
C PRO A 147 8.88 -0.23 -14.46
N PHE A 148 7.85 -0.43 -15.24
CA PHE A 148 6.88 -1.54 -15.15
C PHE A 148 6.04 -1.60 -13.87
N SER A 149 6.18 -0.60 -12.98
CA SER A 149 5.34 -0.43 -11.80
C SER A 149 4.78 1.00 -11.68
N SER A 150 4.59 1.66 -12.81
CA SER A 150 4.17 3.07 -12.91
C SER A 150 2.83 3.33 -12.25
N ALA A 151 1.80 2.50 -12.50
CA ALA A 151 0.49 2.63 -11.87
C ALA A 151 0.57 2.54 -10.34
N TYR A 152 1.35 1.59 -9.83
CA TYR A 152 1.60 1.45 -8.40
C TYR A 152 2.38 2.66 -7.86
N GLY A 153 3.46 3.04 -8.52
CA GLY A 153 4.24 4.24 -8.17
C GLY A 153 3.35 5.48 -8.09
N ALA A 154 2.58 5.77 -9.14
CA ALA A 154 1.66 6.91 -9.17
C ALA A 154 0.69 6.90 -7.97
N SER A 155 0.12 5.74 -7.62
CA SER A 155 -0.77 5.62 -6.46
C SER A 155 -0.04 5.92 -5.13
N LYS A 156 1.24 5.54 -5.01
CA LYS A 156 2.01 5.79 -3.77
C LYS A 156 2.53 7.23 -3.69
N PHE A 157 2.90 7.87 -4.81
CA PHE A 157 3.16 9.31 -4.86
C PHE A 157 1.93 10.12 -4.47
N ALA A 158 0.74 9.74 -4.97
CA ALA A 158 -0.51 10.38 -4.56
C ALA A 158 -0.74 10.29 -3.03
N LEU A 159 -0.46 9.13 -2.41
CA LEU A 159 -0.57 8.96 -0.96
C LEU A 159 0.42 9.82 -0.17
N GLU A 160 1.63 10.06 -0.67
CA GLU A 160 2.59 10.98 -0.04
C GLU A 160 1.97 12.38 0.06
N ALA A 161 1.48 12.91 -1.07
CA ALA A 161 0.87 14.23 -1.12
C ALA A 161 -0.39 14.34 -0.24
N LEU A 162 -1.29 13.34 -0.32
CA LEU A 162 -2.49 13.29 0.51
C LEU A 162 -2.17 13.20 2.00
N THR A 163 -1.15 12.43 2.37
CA THR A 163 -0.73 12.30 3.77
C THR A 163 -0.15 13.60 4.31
N ASP A 164 0.64 14.31 3.51
CA ASP A 164 1.23 15.58 3.90
C ASP A 164 0.15 16.65 4.09
N ALA A 165 -0.80 16.76 3.16
CA ALA A 165 -1.94 17.68 3.28
C ALA A 165 -2.81 17.34 4.50
N LEU A 166 -3.22 16.09 4.64
CA LEU A 166 -4.08 15.63 5.74
C LEU A 166 -3.45 15.85 7.12
N ARG A 167 -2.12 15.73 7.24
CA ARG A 167 -1.40 16.00 8.48
C ARG A 167 -1.56 17.45 8.92
N LEU A 168 -1.48 18.39 7.97
CA LEU A 168 -1.63 19.82 8.25
C LEU A 168 -3.07 20.18 8.52
N GLU A 169 -4.00 19.63 7.74
CA GLU A 169 -5.44 19.84 7.92
C GLU A 169 -5.92 19.35 9.27
N LEU A 170 -5.42 18.23 9.77
CA LEU A 170 -5.89 17.62 11.03
C LEU A 170 -5.11 18.06 12.28
N ALA A 171 -4.01 18.79 12.11
CA ALA A 171 -3.21 19.28 13.23
C ALA A 171 -4.00 20.10 14.27
N PRO A 172 -4.97 20.98 13.89
CA PRO A 172 -5.77 21.74 14.86
C PRO A 172 -6.59 20.87 15.84
N TRP A 173 -6.93 19.63 15.44
CA TRP A 173 -7.63 18.68 16.32
C TRP A 173 -6.68 17.78 17.12
N GLY A 174 -5.36 17.96 17.01
CA GLY A 174 -4.36 17.14 17.68
C GLY A 174 -4.24 15.72 17.10
N ILE A 175 -4.75 15.51 15.88
CA ILE A 175 -4.69 14.22 15.20
C ILE A 175 -3.33 14.10 14.48
N SER A 176 -2.57 13.07 14.82
CA SER A 176 -1.30 12.78 14.14
C SER A 176 -1.52 11.91 12.91
N VAL A 177 -0.90 12.30 11.79
CA VAL A 177 -0.93 11.52 10.54
C VAL A 177 0.49 11.14 10.16
N SER A 178 0.72 9.84 9.96
CA SER A 178 2.02 9.27 9.60
C SER A 178 1.91 8.44 8.32
N ILE A 179 3.00 8.37 7.56
CA ILE A 179 3.11 7.42 6.44
C ILE A 179 4.22 6.42 6.72
N ILE A 180 3.95 5.15 6.46
CA ILE A 180 4.96 4.08 6.48
C ILE A 180 5.40 3.82 5.05
N GLU A 181 6.70 3.81 4.80
CA GLU A 181 7.31 3.64 3.48
C GLU A 181 8.17 2.36 3.45
N PRO A 182 7.55 1.19 3.30
CA PRO A 182 8.31 -0.05 3.19
C PRO A 182 9.05 -0.13 1.84
N GLY A 183 10.19 -0.82 1.86
CA GLY A 183 10.77 -1.40 0.66
C GLY A 183 10.07 -2.72 0.28
N ALA A 184 10.85 -3.68 -0.26
CA ALA A 184 10.33 -5.03 -0.44
C ALA A 184 10.05 -5.68 0.91
N VAL A 185 8.84 -6.22 1.08
CA VAL A 185 8.37 -6.94 2.26
C VAL A 185 7.87 -8.31 1.84
N ALA A 186 8.16 -9.34 2.63
CA ALA A 186 7.77 -10.73 2.36
C ALA A 186 6.25 -10.92 2.47
N THR A 187 5.53 -10.56 1.41
CA THR A 187 4.06 -10.59 1.32
C THR A 187 3.61 -11.05 -0.05
N PRO A 188 2.40 -11.59 -0.19
CA PRO A 188 1.86 -12.07 -1.47
C PRO A 188 1.55 -10.97 -2.49
N ILE A 189 1.68 -9.67 -2.14
CA ILE A 189 1.22 -8.57 -2.98
C ILE A 189 1.96 -8.49 -4.32
N TRP A 190 3.29 -8.66 -4.29
CA TRP A 190 4.12 -8.61 -5.50
C TRP A 190 3.93 -9.83 -6.39
N GLU A 191 3.83 -11.01 -5.80
CA GLU A 191 3.54 -12.25 -6.55
C GLU A 191 2.22 -12.12 -7.30
N LYS A 192 1.16 -11.66 -6.63
CA LYS A 192 -0.15 -11.40 -7.25
C LYS A 192 -0.05 -10.33 -8.35
N GLY A 193 0.71 -9.25 -8.11
CA GLY A 193 0.93 -8.18 -9.08
C GLY A 193 1.64 -8.69 -10.34
N MET A 194 2.71 -9.47 -10.18
CA MET A 194 3.47 -10.07 -11.28
C MET A 194 2.62 -11.06 -12.09
N LYS A 195 1.83 -11.91 -11.40
CA LYS A 195 0.90 -12.84 -12.09
C LYS A 195 -0.14 -12.10 -12.91
N ASN A 196 -0.73 -11.05 -12.36
CA ASN A 196 -1.71 -10.23 -13.08
C ASN A 196 -1.05 -9.49 -14.25
N GLY A 197 0.15 -8.92 -14.06
CA GLY A 197 0.92 -8.28 -15.14
C GLY A 197 1.25 -9.22 -16.28
N ALA A 198 1.66 -10.46 -15.98
CA ALA A 198 1.90 -11.47 -16.98
C ALA A 198 0.63 -11.84 -17.77
N ALA A 199 -0.53 -11.96 -17.09
CA ALA A 199 -1.82 -12.20 -17.74
C ALA A 199 -2.25 -11.04 -18.65
N MET A 200 -2.05 -9.80 -18.21
CA MET A 200 -2.33 -8.61 -19.04
C MET A 200 -1.42 -8.55 -20.27
N LEU A 201 -0.13 -8.84 -20.11
CA LEU A 201 0.83 -8.87 -21.23
C LEU A 201 0.48 -9.97 -22.24
N ALA A 202 0.04 -11.13 -21.78
CA ALA A 202 -0.40 -12.23 -22.66
C ALA A 202 -1.66 -11.87 -23.47
N ALA A 203 -2.47 -10.93 -22.97
CA ALA A 203 -3.66 -10.42 -23.65
C ALA A 203 -3.36 -9.14 -24.48
N ALA A 204 -2.14 -8.60 -24.40
CA ALA A 204 -1.72 -7.41 -25.14
C ALA A 204 -1.40 -7.77 -26.62
N PRO A 205 -1.35 -6.78 -27.52
CA PRO A 205 -0.90 -6.99 -28.88
C PRO A 205 0.49 -7.67 -28.93
N PRO A 206 0.79 -8.51 -29.94
CA PRO A 206 2.09 -9.21 -30.06
C PRO A 206 3.30 -8.27 -30.01
N GLU A 207 3.15 -7.03 -30.47
CA GLU A 207 4.18 -5.98 -30.45
C GLU A 207 4.67 -5.70 -29.01
N ALA A 208 3.82 -5.83 -28.01
CA ALA A 208 4.17 -5.61 -26.62
C ALA A 208 5.32 -6.52 -26.17
N LEU A 209 5.28 -7.78 -26.58
CA LEU A 209 6.34 -8.74 -26.29
C LEU A 209 7.62 -8.44 -27.10
N VAL A 210 7.48 -8.04 -28.37
CA VAL A 210 8.64 -7.68 -29.20
C VAL A 210 9.38 -6.48 -28.58
N LEU A 211 8.63 -5.46 -28.15
CA LEU A 211 9.22 -4.23 -27.62
C LEU A 211 9.79 -4.35 -26.21
N TYR A 212 9.17 -5.17 -25.34
CA TYR A 212 9.45 -5.14 -23.90
C TYR A 212 9.94 -6.45 -23.31
N ALA A 213 10.07 -7.55 -24.07
CA ALA A 213 10.42 -8.88 -23.52
C ALA A 213 11.70 -8.88 -22.67
N GLU A 214 12.78 -8.30 -23.18
CA GLU A 214 14.08 -8.26 -22.48
C GLU A 214 13.99 -7.43 -21.20
N ALA A 215 13.38 -6.25 -21.28
CA ALA A 215 13.22 -5.36 -20.15
C ALA A 215 12.27 -5.94 -19.06
N LEU A 216 11.23 -6.65 -19.46
CA LEU A 216 10.32 -7.35 -18.56
C LEU A 216 11.00 -8.54 -17.87
N GLU A 217 11.85 -9.28 -18.56
CA GLU A 217 12.64 -10.35 -17.95
C GLU A 217 13.65 -9.79 -16.94
N ALA A 218 14.28 -8.65 -17.24
CA ALA A 218 15.16 -7.96 -16.31
C ALA A 218 14.37 -7.47 -15.06
N PHE A 219 13.18 -6.92 -15.25
CA PHE A 219 12.28 -6.53 -14.17
C PHE A 219 11.88 -7.71 -13.30
N LYS A 220 11.49 -8.83 -13.90
CA LYS A 220 11.15 -10.07 -13.20
C LYS A 220 12.29 -10.55 -12.32
N LYS A 221 13.50 -10.70 -12.87
CA LYS A 221 14.71 -11.11 -12.14
C LYS A 221 15.03 -10.18 -10.98
N THR A 222 14.88 -8.87 -11.18
CA THR A 222 15.10 -7.86 -10.13
C THR A 222 14.05 -7.97 -9.02
N SER A 223 12.80 -8.22 -9.39
CA SER A 223 11.69 -8.42 -8.44
C SER A 223 11.88 -9.69 -7.61
N GLU A 224 12.28 -10.79 -8.24
CA GLU A 224 12.60 -12.05 -7.55
C GLU A 224 13.80 -11.89 -6.58
N HIS A 225 14.85 -11.19 -7.02
CA HIS A 225 15.97 -10.88 -6.14
C HIS A 225 15.56 -10.00 -4.96
N SER A 226 14.66 -9.05 -5.17
CA SER A 226 14.13 -8.19 -4.10
C SER A 226 13.26 -8.97 -3.13
N ALA A 227 12.47 -9.94 -3.61
CA ALA A 227 11.65 -10.82 -2.78
C ALA A 227 12.51 -11.71 -1.87
N LYS A 228 13.63 -12.25 -2.35
CA LYS A 228 14.57 -13.06 -1.54
C LYS A 228 15.22 -12.27 -0.40
N ASN A 229 15.30 -10.95 -0.52
CA ASN A 229 15.90 -10.05 0.48
C ASN A 229 14.86 -9.12 1.10
N ALA A 230 13.60 -9.53 1.09
CA ALA A 230 12.50 -8.76 1.61
C ALA A 230 12.55 -8.67 3.15
N ALA A 231 12.09 -7.53 3.68
CA ALA A 231 11.95 -7.35 5.13
C ALA A 231 10.80 -8.19 5.68
N ASP A 232 10.86 -8.51 6.97
CA ASP A 232 9.76 -9.17 7.66
C ASP A 232 8.55 -8.21 7.77
N PRO A 233 7.32 -8.65 7.48
CA PRO A 233 6.11 -7.87 7.77
C PRO A 233 6.04 -7.33 9.21
N MET A 234 6.67 -8.01 10.16
CA MET A 234 6.73 -7.58 11.55
C MET A 234 7.55 -6.29 11.75
N ASP A 235 8.56 -6.02 10.90
CA ASP A 235 9.28 -4.73 10.95
C ASP A 235 8.36 -3.56 10.62
N VAL A 236 7.43 -3.77 9.69
CA VAL A 236 6.40 -2.80 9.33
C VAL A 236 5.38 -2.67 10.47
N ALA A 237 4.94 -3.79 11.06
CA ALA A 237 4.01 -3.78 12.19
C ALA A 237 4.58 -3.02 13.40
N ARG A 238 5.86 -3.15 13.71
CA ARG A 238 6.54 -2.35 14.73
C ARG A 238 6.58 -0.85 14.41
N ALA A 239 6.75 -0.49 13.15
CA ALA A 239 6.69 0.92 12.72
C ALA A 239 5.28 1.49 12.87
N VAL A 240 4.24 0.70 12.53
CA VAL A 240 2.83 1.05 12.75
C VAL A 240 2.52 1.19 14.24
N GLU A 241 2.96 0.26 15.07
CA GLU A 241 2.84 0.37 16.54
C GLU A 241 3.42 1.68 17.05
N HIS A 242 4.66 2.00 16.68
CA HIS A 242 5.30 3.25 17.11
C HIS A 242 4.52 4.48 16.61
N ALA A 243 4.02 4.49 15.38
CA ALA A 243 3.20 5.58 14.85
C ALA A 243 1.89 5.77 15.66
N LEU A 244 1.29 4.66 16.12
CA LEU A 244 0.04 4.68 16.88
C LEU A 244 0.23 4.98 18.38
N THR A 245 1.39 4.66 18.96
CA THR A 245 1.54 4.63 20.44
C THR A 245 2.58 5.61 20.98
N ALA A 246 3.58 6.01 20.20
CA ALA A 246 4.64 6.89 20.66
C ALA A 246 4.11 8.27 21.07
N ALA A 247 4.70 8.89 22.11
CA ALA A 247 4.34 10.23 22.56
C ALA A 247 4.51 11.27 21.43
N LYS A 248 5.56 11.13 20.63
CA LYS A 248 5.85 11.97 19.44
C LYS A 248 6.09 11.06 18.22
N PRO A 249 5.05 10.69 17.47
CA PRO A 249 5.20 9.87 16.29
C PRO A 249 5.98 10.62 15.19
N LYS A 250 6.74 9.88 14.39
CA LYS A 250 7.37 10.45 13.20
C LYS A 250 6.31 10.65 12.12
N THR A 251 6.54 11.65 11.26
CA THR A 251 5.67 11.86 10.09
C THR A 251 5.87 10.77 9.03
N ARG A 252 7.11 10.23 8.94
CA ARG A 252 7.51 9.19 7.97
C ARG A 252 8.36 8.09 8.61
N TYR A 253 8.08 6.84 8.21
CA TYR A 253 8.80 5.65 8.68
C TYR A 253 9.28 4.85 7.47
N VAL A 254 10.53 5.02 7.10
CA VAL A 254 11.15 4.21 6.04
C VAL A 254 11.58 2.86 6.61
N VAL A 255 10.98 1.76 6.14
CA VAL A 255 11.24 0.41 6.63
C VAL A 255 12.04 -0.41 5.62
N GLY A 256 13.17 -0.93 6.08
CA GLY A 256 14.12 -1.71 5.29
C GLY A 256 15.36 -0.92 4.87
N ARG A 257 16.52 -1.59 4.87
CA ARG A 257 17.82 -0.96 4.57
C ARG A 257 17.85 -0.37 3.14
N ARG A 258 17.41 -1.14 2.16
CA ARG A 258 17.37 -0.69 0.74
C ARG A 258 16.39 0.47 0.54
N ALA A 259 15.26 0.47 1.25
CA ALA A 259 14.30 1.57 1.20
C ALA A 259 14.91 2.88 1.70
N ARG A 260 15.71 2.84 2.78
CA ARG A 260 16.40 4.03 3.30
C ARG A 260 17.39 4.59 2.29
N ILE A 261 18.14 3.72 1.59
CA ILE A 261 19.04 4.14 0.50
C ILE A 261 18.25 4.76 -0.64
N GLY A 262 17.15 4.12 -1.06
CA GLY A 262 16.26 4.64 -2.11
C GLY A 262 15.64 6.00 -1.74
N ALA A 263 15.22 6.19 -0.50
CA ALA A 263 14.67 7.45 -0.02
C ALA A 263 15.73 8.57 -0.03
N ALA A 264 16.96 8.28 0.39
CA ALA A 264 18.07 9.24 0.32
C ALA A 264 18.42 9.57 -1.14
N MET A 265 18.45 8.56 -2.01
CA MET A 265 18.69 8.74 -3.45
C MET A 265 17.61 9.62 -4.09
N ALA A 266 16.33 9.39 -3.78
CA ALA A 266 15.22 10.18 -4.31
C ALA A 266 15.29 11.66 -3.90
N LEU A 267 15.89 11.95 -2.73
CA LEU A 267 16.00 13.32 -2.20
C LEU A 267 17.25 14.05 -2.70
N LEU A 268 18.37 13.35 -2.85
CA LEU A 268 19.70 13.97 -2.99
C LEU A 268 20.28 13.84 -4.41
N VAL A 269 19.77 12.89 -5.22
CA VAL A 269 20.34 12.60 -6.54
C VAL A 269 19.52 13.29 -7.64
N PRO A 270 20.15 14.09 -8.53
CA PRO A 270 19.47 14.67 -9.70
C PRO A 270 18.84 13.62 -10.61
N ASP A 271 17.74 13.96 -11.28
CA ASP A 271 16.89 13.03 -12.03
C ASP A 271 17.67 12.16 -13.02
N ARG A 272 18.49 12.74 -13.90
CA ARG A 272 19.26 11.99 -14.91
C ARG A 272 20.22 10.97 -14.30
N MET A 273 20.86 11.32 -13.17
CA MET A 273 21.73 10.38 -12.46
C MET A 273 20.91 9.27 -11.81
N ARG A 274 19.78 9.62 -11.20
CA ARG A 274 18.85 8.69 -10.58
C ARG A 274 18.31 7.70 -11.62
N ASP A 275 17.89 8.18 -12.80
CA ASP A 275 17.41 7.34 -13.89
C ASP A 275 18.49 6.36 -14.34
N THR A 276 19.72 6.81 -14.50
CA THR A 276 20.88 5.96 -14.84
C THR A 276 21.12 4.88 -13.77
N MET A 277 21.03 5.26 -12.49
CA MET A 277 21.21 4.31 -11.39
C MET A 277 20.07 3.29 -11.33
N VAL A 278 18.83 3.71 -11.54
CA VAL A 278 17.66 2.82 -11.58
C VAL A 278 17.76 1.87 -12.75
N ALA A 279 18.04 2.36 -13.97
CA ALA A 279 18.20 1.53 -15.16
C ALA A 279 19.30 0.47 -14.97
N LYS A 280 20.46 0.88 -14.41
CA LYS A 280 21.56 -0.05 -14.12
C LYS A 280 21.19 -1.07 -13.04
N ALA A 281 20.54 -0.64 -11.96
CA ALA A 281 20.12 -1.53 -10.87
C ALA A 281 19.09 -2.55 -11.32
N MET A 282 18.22 -2.18 -12.26
CA MET A 282 17.21 -3.04 -12.85
C MET A 282 17.73 -3.82 -14.07
N ARG A 283 18.98 -3.58 -14.50
CA ARG A 283 19.59 -4.22 -15.67
C ARG A 283 18.77 -4.04 -16.94
N LEU A 284 18.19 -2.85 -17.11
CA LEU A 284 17.42 -2.54 -18.31
C LEU A 284 18.33 -2.53 -19.55
N PRO A 285 17.82 -2.97 -20.72
CA PRO A 285 18.53 -2.85 -21.99
C PRO A 285 18.84 -1.38 -22.29
N LYS A 286 19.97 -1.11 -22.91
CA LYS A 286 20.40 0.25 -23.28
C LYS A 286 19.84 0.70 -24.61
N ASP A 287 19.63 -0.26 -25.50
CA ASP A 287 19.22 -0.03 -26.88
C ASP A 287 17.81 -0.57 -27.11
N ALA A 288 17.10 0.03 -28.05
CA ALA A 288 15.83 -0.49 -28.51
C ALA A 288 16.00 -1.86 -29.16
N PRO A 289 14.99 -2.75 -29.13
CA PRO A 289 15.05 -4.02 -29.82
C PRO A 289 15.32 -3.82 -31.32
N SER A 290 16.15 -4.69 -31.89
CA SER A 290 16.70 -4.55 -33.24
C SER A 290 15.68 -4.58 -34.38
N THR A 291 14.42 -4.88 -34.12
CA THR A 291 13.34 -4.89 -35.11
C THR A 291 12.13 -4.18 -34.53
N PRO A 292 11.94 -2.88 -34.79
CA PRO A 292 10.67 -2.22 -34.44
C PRO A 292 9.54 -2.87 -35.25
N PRO A 293 8.36 -3.07 -34.69
CA PRO A 293 7.18 -3.51 -35.44
C PRO A 293 6.92 -2.51 -36.57
N LYS A 294 6.48 -3.01 -37.73
CA LYS A 294 6.10 -2.13 -38.86
C LYS A 294 5.00 -1.18 -38.37
N ALA A 295 5.28 0.10 -38.43
CA ALA A 295 4.26 1.13 -38.17
C ALA A 295 3.12 0.94 -39.18
N GLY A 296 1.92 0.61 -38.72
CA GLY A 296 0.77 0.66 -39.61
C GLY A 296 -0.42 -0.26 -39.38
N GLU A 297 -0.41 -1.18 -38.43
CA GLU A 297 -1.56 -2.08 -38.25
C GLU A 297 -2.08 -2.17 -36.80
N GLY A 298 -2.00 -1.11 -36.04
CA GLY A 298 -2.59 -0.99 -34.69
C GLY A 298 -3.64 0.10 -34.69
N ALA A 299 -4.85 -0.24 -35.12
CA ALA A 299 -5.98 0.68 -35.04
C ALA A 299 -6.37 0.91 -33.57
N TRP A 300 -6.27 2.15 -33.16
CA TRP A 300 -7.06 2.67 -32.04
C TRP A 300 -8.46 2.97 -32.60
N GLY A 301 -9.39 2.03 -32.39
CA GLY A 301 -10.82 2.23 -32.54
C GLY A 301 -11.50 2.24 -31.19
#